data_6bee59e6106a14ccd393f89aed418d10
#
_entry.id   6bee59e6106a14ccd393f89aed418d10
#
_cell.length_a   1.000
_cell.length_b   1.000
_cell.length_c   1.000
_cell.angle_alpha   90.00
_cell.angle_beta   90.00
_cell.angle_gamma   90.00
#
_symmetry.space_group_name_H-M   'P 1'
#
loop_
_entity.id
_entity.type
_entity.pdbx_description
1 polymer ?
#
loop_
_entity_poly.entity_id
_entity_poly.type
_entity_poly.pdbx_seq_one_letter_code
_entity_poly.pdbx_strand_id
1 'polypeptide(L)'
;MKKKTIIIGIETSCDETAVSILRDNGKNRPKILSNVVSSQFEVHKKFGGVVPDLAARAHLDKIDIMTKKALKISKVKLKDIDAVAATAGPGLIVCLSVGLNFAKALSPVSYTHLRAHETGCY
;
A
#
# COMPACT_ATOMS: atom_id res chain seq x y z
N MET A 1 -4.25 7.36 -28.54
CA MET A 1 -3.92 6.05 -27.95
C MET A 1 -3.85 6.17 -26.45
N LYS A 2 -4.64 5.39 -25.74
CA LYS A 2 -4.64 5.47 -24.28
C LYS A 2 -3.40 4.80 -23.71
N LYS A 3 -2.69 5.54 -22.86
CA LYS A 3 -1.52 5.03 -22.17
C LYS A 3 -1.94 4.08 -21.07
N LYS A 4 -1.22 2.99 -20.89
CA LYS A 4 -1.40 2.11 -19.75
C LYS A 4 -0.91 2.82 -18.49
N THR A 5 -1.71 2.77 -17.44
CA THR A 5 -1.36 3.37 -16.15
C THR A 5 -1.13 2.26 -15.14
N ILE A 6 0.03 2.29 -14.49
CA ILE A 6 0.37 1.33 -13.46
C ILE A 6 0.37 2.04 -12.12
N ILE A 7 -0.41 1.51 -11.19
CA ILE A 7 -0.62 2.11 -9.88
C ILE A 7 -0.22 1.09 -8.81
N ILE A 8 0.55 1.55 -7.82
CA ILE A 8 0.82 0.76 -6.62
C ILE A 8 -0.05 1.30 -5.49
N GLY A 9 -0.75 0.38 -4.82
CA GLY A 9 -1.62 0.71 -3.68
C GLY A 9 -1.03 0.18 -2.39
N ILE A 10 -1.09 1.00 -1.33
CA ILE A 10 -0.52 0.68 -0.03
C ILE A 10 -1.58 0.85 1.04
N GLU A 11 -1.75 -0.17 1.89
CA GLU A 11 -2.74 -0.18 2.95
C GLU A 11 -2.09 -0.56 4.27
N THR A 12 -2.14 0.34 5.24
CA THR A 12 -1.61 0.11 6.59
C THR A 12 -2.55 0.69 7.66
N SER A 13 -3.87 0.69 7.40
CA SER A 13 -4.81 1.42 8.27
C SER A 13 -5.00 0.81 9.66
N CYS A 14 -4.77 -0.48 9.83
CA CYS A 14 -4.98 -1.14 11.12
C CYS A 14 -4.00 -2.30 11.35
N ASP A 15 -4.43 -3.54 11.14
CA ASP A 15 -3.69 -4.73 11.50
C ASP A 15 -3.23 -5.58 10.33
N GLU A 16 -3.41 -5.12 9.12
CA GLU A 16 -2.92 -5.78 7.93
C GLU A 16 -2.06 -4.84 7.12
N THR A 17 -0.92 -5.34 6.63
CA THR A 17 -0.10 -4.61 5.67
C THR A 17 -0.40 -5.19 4.29
N ALA A 18 -0.76 -4.34 3.34
CA ALA A 18 -1.07 -4.81 2.00
C ALA A 18 -0.43 -3.90 0.96
N VAL A 19 0.08 -4.52 -0.09
CA VAL A 19 0.64 -3.82 -1.25
C VAL A 19 0.10 -4.49 -2.50
N SER A 20 -0.49 -3.71 -3.40
CA SER A 20 -1.02 -4.24 -4.65
C SER A 20 -0.54 -3.39 -5.82
N ILE A 21 -0.45 -4.02 -6.98
CA ILE A 21 -0.09 -3.34 -8.22
C ILE A 21 -1.17 -3.64 -9.25
N LEU A 22 -1.71 -2.57 -9.82
CA LEU A 22 -2.77 -2.64 -10.81
C LEU A 22 -2.33 -1.97 -12.10
N ARG A 23 -2.84 -2.48 -13.21
CA ARG A 23 -2.64 -1.87 -14.51
C ARG A 23 -3.99 -1.54 -15.13
N ASP A 24 -4.18 -0.30 -15.51
CA ASP A 24 -5.37 0.17 -16.19
C ASP A 24 -5.00 0.51 -17.63
N ASN A 25 -5.69 -0.10 -18.59
CA ASN A 25 -5.52 0.22 -20.01
C ASN A 25 -6.57 1.21 -20.51
N GLY A 26 -7.46 1.65 -19.63
CA GLY A 26 -8.51 2.61 -19.96
C GLY A 26 -9.69 2.06 -20.74
N LYS A 27 -9.71 0.78 -21.06
CA LYS A 27 -10.79 0.16 -21.85
C LYS A 27 -11.65 -0.79 -21.01
N ASN A 28 -11.03 -1.60 -20.18
CA ASN A 28 -11.69 -2.61 -19.37
C ASN A 28 -11.43 -2.35 -17.91
N ARG A 29 -11.89 -3.26 -17.05
CA ARG A 29 -11.56 -3.20 -15.63
C ARG A 29 -10.05 -3.26 -15.46
N PRO A 30 -9.51 -2.50 -14.50
CA PRO A 30 -8.09 -2.61 -14.18
C PRO A 30 -7.73 -4.06 -13.84
N LYS A 31 -6.54 -4.45 -14.27
CA LYS A 31 -6.04 -5.78 -13.98
C LYS A 31 -5.16 -5.75 -12.73
N ILE A 32 -5.44 -6.64 -11.79
CA ILE A 32 -4.59 -6.79 -10.60
C ILE A 32 -3.38 -7.62 -10.99
N LEU A 33 -2.20 -7.00 -10.98
CA LEU A 33 -0.96 -7.69 -11.33
C LEU A 33 -0.36 -8.40 -10.13
N SER A 34 -0.53 -7.84 -8.94
CA SER A 34 -0.12 -8.50 -7.70
C SER A 34 -0.93 -7.94 -6.54
N ASN A 35 -1.10 -8.74 -5.51
CA ASN A 35 -1.77 -8.34 -4.28
C ASN A 35 -1.17 -9.15 -3.14
N VAL A 36 -0.37 -8.47 -2.32
CA VAL A 36 0.35 -9.10 -1.21
C VAL A 36 -0.23 -8.58 0.09
N VAL A 37 -0.70 -9.47 0.94
CA VAL A 37 -1.33 -9.13 2.22
C VAL A 37 -0.63 -9.89 3.34
N SER A 38 -0.34 -9.21 4.43
CA SER A 38 0.23 -9.81 5.63
C SER A 38 -0.59 -9.39 6.85
N SER A 39 -1.16 -10.37 7.55
CA SER A 39 -1.94 -10.13 8.76
C SER A 39 -1.02 -10.08 9.98
N GLN A 40 -1.41 -9.26 10.97
CA GLN A 40 -0.74 -9.16 12.26
C GLN A 40 -1.47 -9.93 13.36
N PHE A 41 -2.35 -10.86 12.99
CA PHE A 41 -3.17 -11.58 13.96
C PHE A 41 -2.36 -12.17 15.11
N GLU A 42 -1.25 -12.82 14.80
CA GLU A 42 -0.40 -13.46 15.82
C GLU A 42 0.22 -12.44 16.78
N VAL A 43 0.47 -11.23 16.34
CA VAL A 43 1.05 -10.17 17.17
C VAL A 43 0.04 -9.68 18.21
N HIS A 44 -1.24 -9.55 17.80
CA HIS A 44 -2.26 -8.89 18.62
C HIS A 44 -3.14 -9.86 19.44
N LYS A 45 -3.22 -11.13 19.06
CA LYS A 45 -4.18 -12.06 19.66
C LYS A 45 -4.01 -12.21 21.17
N LYS A 46 -2.78 -12.17 21.68
CA LYS A 46 -2.50 -12.30 23.10
C LYS A 46 -2.91 -11.08 23.92
N PHE A 47 -3.20 -9.96 23.24
CA PHE A 47 -3.66 -8.74 23.92
C PHE A 47 -5.16 -8.54 23.80
N GLY A 48 -5.86 -9.45 23.09
CA GLY A 48 -7.32 -9.37 22.91
C GLY A 48 -7.78 -8.30 21.93
N GLY A 49 -6.86 -7.68 21.21
CA GLY A 49 -7.19 -6.65 20.22
C GLY A 49 -5.95 -5.98 19.70
N VAL A 50 -6.13 -5.05 18.75
CA VAL A 50 -5.02 -4.36 18.09
C VAL A 50 -4.34 -3.38 19.05
N VAL A 51 -3.03 -3.49 19.17
CA VAL A 51 -2.18 -2.56 19.93
C VAL A 51 -1.54 -1.60 18.93
N PRO A 52 -1.92 -0.30 18.90
CA PRO A 52 -1.50 0.63 17.84
C PRO A 52 0.01 0.71 17.62
N ASP A 53 0.80 0.81 18.67
CA ASP A 53 2.26 0.93 18.52
C ASP A 53 2.88 -0.33 17.94
N LEU A 54 2.40 -1.50 18.35
CA LEU A 54 2.87 -2.77 17.80
C LEU A 54 2.45 -2.91 16.33
N ALA A 55 1.24 -2.47 16.00
CA ALA A 55 0.75 -2.49 14.63
C ALA A 55 1.62 -1.62 13.73
N ALA A 56 1.93 -0.39 14.15
CA ALA A 56 2.77 0.52 13.39
C ALA A 56 4.16 -0.07 13.14
N ARG A 57 4.77 -0.67 14.15
CA ARG A 57 6.08 -1.31 14.02
C ARG A 57 6.05 -2.49 13.06
N ALA A 58 4.99 -3.29 13.11
CA ALA A 58 4.83 -4.42 12.19
C ALA A 58 4.70 -3.95 10.74
N HIS A 59 3.99 -2.85 10.50
CA HIS A 59 3.91 -2.26 9.16
C HIS A 59 5.29 -1.79 8.68
N LEU A 60 6.04 -1.09 9.54
CA LEU A 60 7.38 -0.62 9.20
C LEU A 60 8.32 -1.77 8.82
N ASP A 61 8.24 -2.88 9.56
CA ASP A 61 9.10 -4.03 9.32
C ASP A 61 8.80 -4.75 8.01
N LYS A 62 7.56 -4.66 7.54
CA LYS A 62 7.10 -5.47 6.40
C LYS A 62 6.94 -4.71 5.11
N ILE A 63 6.68 -3.39 5.17
CA ILE A 63 6.23 -2.65 3.99
C ILE A 63 7.24 -2.67 2.84
N ASP A 64 8.51 -2.55 3.14
CA ASP A 64 9.56 -2.58 2.11
C ASP A 64 9.66 -3.96 1.45
N ILE A 65 9.69 -5.01 2.27
CA ILE A 65 9.77 -6.39 1.78
C ILE A 65 8.55 -6.73 0.93
N MET A 66 7.37 -6.32 1.37
CA MET A 66 6.13 -6.60 0.65
C MET A 66 6.05 -5.83 -0.65
N THR A 67 6.56 -4.60 -0.68
CA THR A 67 6.62 -3.80 -1.90
C THR A 67 7.53 -4.48 -2.93
N LYS A 68 8.71 -4.93 -2.51
CA LYS A 68 9.62 -5.67 -3.38
C LYS A 68 8.98 -6.95 -3.90
N LYS A 69 8.27 -7.65 -3.03
CA LYS A 69 7.57 -8.87 -3.42
C LYS A 69 6.47 -8.59 -4.45
N ALA A 70 5.68 -7.53 -4.23
CA ALA A 70 4.63 -7.15 -5.17
C ALA A 70 5.21 -6.80 -6.54
N LEU A 71 6.30 -6.05 -6.58
CA LEU A 71 6.99 -5.70 -7.82
C LEU A 71 7.50 -6.96 -8.54
N LYS A 72 8.06 -7.89 -7.80
CA LYS A 72 8.59 -9.12 -8.36
C LYS A 72 7.47 -10.00 -8.97
N ILE A 73 6.37 -10.15 -8.25
CA ILE A 73 5.22 -10.95 -8.71
C ILE A 73 4.61 -10.32 -9.96
N SER A 74 4.43 -9.01 -9.96
CA SER A 74 3.83 -8.28 -11.08
C SER A 74 4.75 -8.16 -12.29
N LYS A 75 6.05 -8.39 -12.09
CA LYS A 75 7.09 -8.18 -13.12
C LYS A 75 7.16 -6.72 -13.56
N VAL A 76 6.77 -5.80 -12.69
CA VAL A 76 6.82 -4.36 -12.92
C VAL A 76 8.03 -3.80 -12.19
N LYS A 77 8.72 -2.87 -12.83
CA LYS A 77 9.85 -2.17 -12.22
C LYS A 77 9.34 -0.90 -11.55
N LEU A 78 10.04 -0.46 -10.51
CA LEU A 78 9.66 0.75 -9.79
C LEU A 78 9.52 1.96 -10.73
N LYS A 79 10.40 2.07 -11.70
CA LYS A 79 10.35 3.17 -12.69
C LYS A 79 9.12 3.16 -13.57
N ASP A 80 8.42 2.03 -13.64
CA ASP A 80 7.22 1.89 -14.47
C ASP A 80 5.93 2.27 -13.73
N ILE A 81 6.03 2.58 -12.44
CA ILE A 81 4.88 3.00 -11.63
C ILE A 81 4.51 4.43 -11.99
N ASP A 82 3.26 4.65 -12.37
CA ASP A 82 2.74 5.96 -12.75
C ASP A 82 2.14 6.73 -11.58
N ALA A 83 1.62 6.03 -10.58
CA ALA A 83 1.02 6.66 -9.41
C ALA A 83 1.12 5.74 -8.19
N VAL A 84 1.19 6.36 -7.02
CA VAL A 84 1.16 5.67 -5.74
C VAL A 84 -0.11 6.09 -5.01
N ALA A 85 -0.88 5.12 -4.55
CA ALA A 85 -2.07 5.35 -3.73
C ALA A 85 -1.84 4.77 -2.35
N ALA A 86 -2.24 5.49 -1.32
CA ALA A 86 -2.12 5.04 0.05
C ALA A 86 -3.38 5.36 0.82
N THR A 87 -3.78 4.49 1.74
CA THR A 87 -4.93 4.73 2.59
C THR A 87 -4.63 5.86 3.57
N ALA A 88 -5.46 6.90 3.55
CA ALA A 88 -5.33 8.06 4.44
C ALA A 88 -6.35 8.05 5.59
N GLY A 89 -7.38 7.22 5.50
CA GLY A 89 -8.42 7.05 6.50
C GLY A 89 -9.57 6.22 5.97
N PRO A 90 -10.39 5.66 6.87
CA PRO A 90 -10.21 5.63 8.32
C PRO A 90 -9.14 4.64 8.75
N GLY A 91 -8.71 4.75 10.01
CA GLY A 91 -7.77 3.82 10.59
C GLY A 91 -7.05 4.41 11.79
N LEU A 92 -6.11 3.63 12.31
CA LEU A 92 -5.26 4.09 13.40
C LEU A 92 -4.23 5.07 12.87
N ILE A 93 -4.15 6.27 13.44
CA ILE A 93 -3.31 7.35 12.93
C ILE A 93 -1.84 6.92 12.78
N VAL A 94 -1.30 6.25 13.79
CA VAL A 94 0.10 5.79 13.75
C VAL A 94 0.34 4.77 12.65
N CYS A 95 -0.65 3.93 12.35
CA CYS A 95 -0.57 2.94 11.28
C CYS A 95 -0.70 3.60 9.90
N LEU A 96 -1.67 4.49 9.76
CA LEU A 96 -1.86 5.26 8.51
C LEU A 96 -0.61 6.04 8.14
N SER A 97 0.08 6.61 9.14
CA SER A 97 1.31 7.37 8.93
C SER A 97 2.39 6.54 8.26
N VAL A 98 2.49 5.26 8.58
CA VAL A 98 3.51 4.38 7.99
C VAL A 98 3.33 4.30 6.48
N GLY A 99 2.14 3.95 6.02
CA GLY A 99 1.85 3.81 4.58
C GLY A 99 1.96 5.12 3.84
N LEU A 100 1.43 6.21 4.42
CA LEU A 100 1.49 7.53 3.81
C LEU A 100 2.92 8.03 3.65
N ASN A 101 3.74 7.90 4.68
CA ASN A 101 5.13 8.34 4.61
C ASN A 101 5.95 7.49 3.65
N PHE A 102 5.71 6.19 3.62
CA PHE A 102 6.35 5.31 2.67
C PHE A 102 5.98 5.69 1.23
N ALA A 103 4.69 5.96 0.98
CA ALA A 103 4.21 6.36 -0.33
C ALA A 103 4.82 7.69 -0.77
N LYS A 104 4.94 8.66 0.14
CA LYS A 104 5.58 9.94 -0.15
C LYS A 104 7.04 9.77 -0.51
N ALA A 105 7.75 8.89 0.19
CA ALA A 105 9.15 8.60 -0.10
C ALA A 105 9.31 7.87 -1.43
N LEU A 106 8.35 7.02 -1.77
CA LEU A 106 8.38 6.22 -2.99
C LEU A 106 8.14 7.05 -4.24
N SER A 107 7.27 8.06 -4.17
CA SER A 107 6.86 8.86 -5.31
C SER A 107 8.01 9.56 -6.03
N PRO A 108 8.94 10.26 -5.36
CA PRO A 108 10.08 10.88 -6.04
C PRO A 108 11.02 9.86 -6.68
N VAL A 109 11.20 8.71 -6.06
CA VAL A 109 12.10 7.66 -6.56
C VAL A 109 11.56 7.06 -7.86
N SER A 110 10.24 6.95 -7.98
CA SER A 110 9.59 6.37 -9.16
C SER A 110 9.17 7.41 -10.20
N TYR A 111 9.41 8.70 -9.93
CA TYR A 111 8.93 9.80 -10.79
C TYR A 111 7.42 9.75 -10.99
N THR A 112 6.68 9.43 -9.93
CA THR A 112 5.23 9.22 -10.00
C THR A 112 4.51 10.21 -9.10
N HIS A 113 3.18 10.25 -9.22
CA HIS A 113 2.33 11.11 -8.43
C HIS A 113 1.74 10.34 -7.26
N LEU A 114 1.81 10.93 -6.05
CA LEU A 114 1.18 10.37 -4.88
C LEU A 114 -0.31 10.68 -4.91
N ARG A 115 -1.12 9.65 -4.67
CA ARG A 115 -2.57 9.77 -4.50
C ARG A 115 -2.95 9.10 -3.20
N ALA A 116 -3.58 9.84 -2.32
CA ALA A 116 -4.10 9.32 -1.06
C ALA A 116 -5.62 9.20 -1.16
N HIS A 117 -6.14 8.07 -0.69
CA HIS A 117 -7.58 7.89 -0.60
C HIS A 117 -8.09 8.53 0.68
N GLU A 118 -8.93 9.54 0.55
CA GLU A 118 -9.57 10.19 1.68
C GLU A 118 -11.06 9.88 1.62
N THR A 119 -11.54 9.20 2.62
CA THR A 119 -12.97 9.02 2.79
C THR A 119 -13.35 9.75 4.07
N GLY A 120 -13.73 10.99 3.94
CA GLY A 120 -14.02 11.84 5.08
C GLY A 120 -15.40 11.67 5.68
N CYS A 121 -16.03 10.55 5.48
CA CYS A 121 -17.43 10.35 5.82
C CYS A 121 -17.63 9.55 7.11
N TYR A 122 -16.78 9.68 8.06
CA TYR A 122 -16.91 8.90 9.30
C TYR A 122 -17.17 9.73 10.50
#